data_aba60597ed21a88ddd708ce136f3f81d
#
_entry.id   aba60597ed21a88ddd708ce136f3f81d
#
_cell.length_a   1.000
_cell.length_b   1.000
_cell.length_c   1.000
_cell.angle_alpha   90.00
_cell.angle_beta   90.00
_cell.angle_gamma   90.00
#
_symmetry.space_group_name_H-M   'P 1'
#
loop_
_entity.id
_entity.type
_entity.pdbx_description
1 polymer ?
#
loop_
_entity_poly.entity_id
_entity_poly.type
_entity_poly.pdbx_seq_one_letter_code
_entity_poly.pdbx_strand_id
1 'polypeptide(L)'
;MSFYTKYKLGAIFCLLSFVFSLKGQDKTIGSGNKSSGKEAVSKHKIMIIPFENRMYLSEIDFMINKETKLTAKQIKATMRDGLNEQFYKKLKPKMSVVDLLEDTTKTKKDLADIYQYLSYQYLKVPDQNNYKPPVKEKDEKTIKNGQLVVESNSDARFMNAKLKNATLVPYLGAKYKTDLYLFINELDIKALNGSPADLNSTSTRKIVLHYTVYTLDAKEINSGIAEVNLPTNVNNPSKIINTYFAQLADIVATRIEKALVVK
;
A
#
# COMPACT_ATOMS: atom_id res chain seq x y z
N MET A 1 -29.65 33.01 -36.51
CA MET A 1 -28.61 34.03 -36.70
C MET A 1 -27.30 33.48 -36.27
N SER A 2 -26.44 33.33 -37.24
CA SER A 2 -25.08 32.79 -37.25
C SER A 2 -24.09 33.77 -36.65
N PHE A 3 -23.08 33.31 -35.93
CA PHE A 3 -21.72 33.85 -36.07
C PHE A 3 -20.69 32.80 -35.64
N TYR A 4 -20.07 32.24 -36.69
CA TYR A 4 -18.78 31.56 -36.64
C TYR A 4 -17.66 32.60 -36.50
N THR A 5 -16.65 32.30 -35.69
CA THR A 5 -15.33 32.88 -35.91
C THR A 5 -14.24 31.83 -35.66
N LYS A 6 -13.62 31.43 -36.76
CA LYS A 6 -12.40 30.62 -36.83
C LYS A 6 -11.18 31.55 -36.59
N TYR A 7 -10.22 31.11 -35.82
CA TYR A 7 -8.83 31.58 -36.00
C TYR A 7 -7.92 30.39 -36.27
N LYS A 8 -7.30 30.49 -37.44
CA LYS A 8 -6.21 29.65 -37.94
C LYS A 8 -4.88 30.38 -37.74
N LEU A 9 -3.86 29.58 -37.65
CA LEU A 9 -2.47 29.78 -38.09
C LEU A 9 -1.46 30.54 -37.21
N GLY A 10 -0.32 29.88 -37.08
CA GLY A 10 0.96 30.49 -36.74
C GLY A 10 2.02 29.45 -36.37
N ALA A 11 2.49 28.69 -37.36
CA ALA A 11 3.71 27.90 -37.24
C ALA A 11 4.92 28.85 -37.43
N ILE A 12 5.87 28.82 -36.48
CA ILE A 12 7.22 29.32 -36.74
C ILE A 12 8.23 28.30 -36.23
N PHE A 13 8.92 27.78 -37.23
CA PHE A 13 10.07 26.90 -37.17
C PHE A 13 11.31 27.78 -36.95
N CYS A 14 12.07 27.57 -35.91
CA CYS A 14 13.44 28.09 -35.81
C CYS A 14 14.41 26.99 -35.45
N LEU A 15 15.04 26.46 -36.49
CA LEU A 15 16.29 25.70 -36.45
C LEU A 15 17.43 26.65 -36.08
N LEU A 16 18.18 26.35 -35.07
CA LEU A 16 19.53 26.88 -34.88
C LEU A 16 20.45 25.77 -34.42
N SER A 17 21.14 25.23 -35.40
CA SER A 17 22.32 24.39 -35.28
C SER A 17 23.49 25.20 -34.78
N PHE A 18 24.10 24.83 -33.67
CA PHE A 18 25.44 25.25 -33.31
C PHE A 18 26.33 24.05 -33.11
N VAL A 19 27.18 23.86 -34.13
CA VAL A 19 28.35 22.97 -34.08
C VAL A 19 29.50 23.75 -33.49
N PHE A 20 30.08 23.31 -32.40
CA PHE A 20 31.42 23.71 -32.00
C PHE A 20 32.27 22.46 -31.71
N SER A 21 33.12 22.13 -32.65
CA SER A 21 34.30 21.30 -32.43
C SER A 21 35.40 22.17 -31.83
N LEU A 22 36.02 21.71 -30.74
CA LEU A 22 37.38 22.03 -30.42
C LEU A 22 38.05 20.89 -29.64
N LYS A 23 39.15 20.45 -30.21
CA LYS A 23 40.13 19.52 -29.69
C LYS A 23 40.90 20.11 -28.52
N GLY A 24 41.37 19.26 -27.62
CA GLY A 24 42.67 19.53 -27.00
C GLY A 24 42.87 19.10 -25.59
N GLN A 25 43.58 18.02 -25.45
CA GLN A 25 44.64 17.70 -24.49
C GLN A 25 44.33 17.11 -23.12
N ASP A 26 44.94 15.94 -22.97
CA ASP A 26 45.27 15.16 -21.79
C ASP A 26 45.76 15.98 -20.58
N LYS A 27 45.24 15.61 -19.40
CA LYS A 27 46.07 15.41 -18.19
C LYS A 27 45.36 14.45 -17.25
N THR A 28 45.89 13.25 -17.13
CA THR A 28 45.74 12.34 -16.00
C THR A 28 46.02 13.04 -14.69
N ILE A 29 45.20 12.75 -13.65
CA ILE A 29 45.55 12.42 -12.26
C ILE A 29 44.28 12.41 -11.40
N GLY A 30 44.08 11.32 -10.61
CA GLY A 30 43.23 11.36 -9.44
C GLY A 30 41.97 10.47 -9.50
N SER A 31 42.22 9.21 -9.26
CA SER A 31 41.26 8.24 -8.79
C SER A 31 40.31 8.82 -7.72
N GLY A 32 39.05 8.91 -8.05
CA GLY A 32 37.96 9.18 -7.14
C GLY A 32 36.72 8.52 -7.68
N ASN A 33 36.64 7.18 -7.54
CA ASN A 33 35.43 6.43 -7.86
C ASN A 33 34.30 6.87 -6.93
N LYS A 34 33.59 7.92 -7.28
CA LYS A 34 32.20 8.10 -6.87
C LYS A 34 31.35 7.28 -7.81
N SER A 35 31.19 6.00 -7.51
CA SER A 35 30.11 5.23 -8.08
C SER A 35 28.80 5.87 -7.60
N SER A 36 28.17 6.66 -8.46
CA SER A 36 26.76 6.96 -8.36
C SER A 36 26.05 5.63 -8.59
N GLY A 37 25.83 4.88 -7.50
CA GLY A 37 25.06 3.67 -7.52
C GLY A 37 23.64 4.02 -7.99
N LYS A 38 23.37 3.81 -9.27
CA LYS A 38 22.00 3.54 -9.71
C LYS A 38 21.61 2.29 -8.94
N GLU A 39 20.76 2.44 -7.90
CA GLU A 39 20.13 1.29 -7.26
C GLU A 39 19.57 0.42 -8.39
N ALA A 40 20.04 -0.82 -8.46
CA ALA A 40 19.59 -1.76 -9.48
C ALA A 40 18.10 -2.01 -9.22
N VAL A 41 17.24 -1.54 -10.12
CA VAL A 41 15.81 -1.84 -10.07
C VAL A 41 15.66 -3.36 -9.99
N SER A 42 14.98 -3.85 -8.95
CA SER A 42 14.74 -5.27 -8.74
C SER A 42 14.11 -5.88 -9.99
N LYS A 43 14.50 -7.13 -10.34
CA LYS A 43 13.89 -7.90 -11.43
C LYS A 43 12.44 -8.31 -11.13
N HIS A 44 11.98 -8.08 -9.91
CA HIS A 44 10.62 -8.44 -9.48
C HIS A 44 9.55 -7.52 -10.08
N LYS A 45 8.37 -8.11 -10.29
CA LYS A 45 7.17 -7.38 -10.70
C LYS A 45 6.04 -7.67 -9.73
N ILE A 46 5.62 -6.66 -8.99
CA ILE A 46 4.60 -6.74 -7.96
C ILE A 46 3.23 -6.29 -8.47
N MET A 47 2.18 -7.01 -8.08
CA MET A 47 0.79 -6.60 -8.28
C MET A 47 0.24 -6.04 -6.97
N ILE A 48 -0.36 -4.84 -7.02
CA ILE A 48 -1.09 -4.27 -5.90
C ILE A 48 -2.55 -4.66 -6.01
N ILE A 49 -3.06 -5.36 -4.99
CA ILE A 49 -4.46 -5.75 -4.86
C ILE A 49 -5.07 -4.88 -3.76
N PRO A 50 -5.94 -3.90 -4.12
CA PRO A 50 -6.54 -2.98 -3.16
C PRO A 50 -7.51 -3.71 -2.23
N PHE A 51 -7.80 -3.14 -1.07
CA PHE A 51 -8.78 -3.71 -0.15
C PHE A 51 -10.20 -3.71 -0.73
N GLU A 52 -11.02 -4.68 -0.31
CA GLU A 52 -12.44 -4.69 -0.60
C GLU A 52 -13.15 -3.50 0.08
N ASN A 53 -14.17 -2.95 -0.53
CA ASN A 53 -14.91 -1.80 0.03
C ASN A 53 -15.44 -2.03 1.46
N ARG A 54 -15.76 -3.27 1.82
CA ARG A 54 -16.23 -3.64 3.17
C ARG A 54 -15.10 -3.64 4.20
N MET A 55 -13.85 -3.63 3.77
CA MET A 55 -12.63 -3.65 4.59
C MET A 55 -12.08 -2.25 4.85
N TYR A 56 -12.86 -1.22 4.60
CA TYR A 56 -12.59 0.15 5.02
C TYR A 56 -13.39 0.45 6.26
N LEU A 57 -12.73 0.63 7.39
CA LEU A 57 -13.31 0.95 8.69
C LEU A 57 -12.77 2.31 9.13
N SER A 58 -13.66 3.28 9.32
CA SER A 58 -13.25 4.63 9.69
C SER A 58 -14.22 5.26 10.69
N GLU A 59 -13.66 5.73 11.79
CA GLU A 59 -14.39 6.46 12.83
C GLU A 59 -14.39 7.98 12.58
N ILE A 60 -13.72 8.44 11.51
CA ILE A 60 -13.56 9.88 11.22
C ILE A 60 -14.30 10.36 9.97
N ASP A 61 -15.00 9.49 9.28
CA ASP A 61 -15.68 9.85 8.02
C ASP A 61 -16.70 10.97 8.19
N PHE A 62 -17.34 11.04 9.35
CA PHE A 62 -18.23 12.17 9.67
C PHE A 62 -17.46 13.51 9.68
N MET A 63 -16.27 13.54 10.26
CA MET A 63 -15.44 14.76 10.31
C MET A 63 -14.94 15.15 8.92
N ILE A 64 -14.53 14.16 8.12
CA ILE A 64 -14.16 14.36 6.73
C ILE A 64 -15.33 14.92 5.92
N ASN A 65 -16.52 14.32 6.04
CA ASN A 65 -17.72 14.82 5.36
C ASN A 65 -18.07 16.26 5.78
N LYS A 66 -18.00 16.57 7.08
CA LYS A 66 -18.27 17.92 7.60
C LYS A 66 -17.36 18.97 6.96
N GLU A 67 -16.09 18.65 6.77
CA GLU A 67 -15.08 19.56 6.22
C GLU A 67 -15.12 19.62 4.67
N THR A 68 -15.31 18.48 4.01
CA THR A 68 -15.13 18.36 2.55
C THR A 68 -16.42 18.24 1.76
N LYS A 69 -17.55 17.92 2.43
CA LYS A 69 -18.85 17.59 1.83
C LYS A 69 -18.86 16.30 0.98
N LEU A 70 -17.80 15.51 1.03
CA LEU A 70 -17.76 14.21 0.36
C LEU A 70 -18.73 13.24 1.05
N THR A 71 -19.47 12.48 0.27
CA THR A 71 -20.31 11.38 0.78
C THR A 71 -19.43 10.22 1.29
N ALA A 72 -19.98 9.37 2.17
CA ALA A 72 -19.26 8.19 2.66
C ALA A 72 -18.72 7.29 1.53
N LYS A 73 -19.48 7.16 0.42
CA LYS A 73 -19.04 6.42 -0.77
C LYS A 73 -17.84 7.08 -1.44
N GLN A 74 -17.84 8.40 -1.55
CA GLN A 74 -16.74 9.17 -2.13
C GLN A 74 -15.50 9.13 -1.23
N ILE A 75 -15.67 9.28 0.09
CA ILE A 75 -14.57 9.18 1.06
C ILE A 75 -13.89 7.82 0.91
N LYS A 76 -14.67 6.73 0.97
CA LYS A 76 -14.15 5.36 0.83
C LYS A 76 -13.39 5.15 -0.49
N ALA A 77 -13.94 5.61 -1.61
CA ALA A 77 -13.27 5.52 -2.91
C ALA A 77 -11.97 6.32 -2.90
N THR A 78 -12.00 7.57 -2.44
CA THR A 78 -10.82 8.45 -2.35
C THR A 78 -9.71 7.82 -1.49
N MET A 79 -10.05 7.23 -0.34
CA MET A 79 -9.06 6.58 0.53
C MET A 79 -8.48 5.33 -0.12
N ARG A 80 -9.32 4.52 -0.79
CA ARG A 80 -8.88 3.31 -1.49
C ARG A 80 -7.92 3.62 -2.64
N ASP A 81 -8.32 4.55 -3.50
CA ASP A 81 -7.52 4.97 -4.65
C ASP A 81 -6.23 5.65 -4.21
N GLY A 82 -6.32 6.55 -3.21
CA GLY A 82 -5.17 7.25 -2.67
C GLY A 82 -4.16 6.33 -1.98
N LEU A 83 -4.59 5.32 -1.24
CA LEU A 83 -3.68 4.34 -0.65
C LEU A 83 -2.96 3.53 -1.72
N ASN A 84 -3.70 3.07 -2.73
CA ASN A 84 -3.15 2.32 -3.85
C ASN A 84 -2.11 3.15 -4.63
N GLU A 85 -2.40 4.43 -4.88
CA GLU A 85 -1.48 5.38 -5.50
C GLU A 85 -0.17 5.55 -4.71
N GLN A 86 -0.26 5.63 -3.37
CA GLN A 86 0.95 5.76 -2.54
C GLN A 86 1.81 4.48 -2.61
N PHE A 87 1.20 3.29 -2.62
CA PHE A 87 1.94 2.06 -2.87
C PHE A 87 2.60 2.03 -4.24
N TYR A 88 1.88 2.43 -5.28
CA TYR A 88 2.44 2.54 -6.62
C TYR A 88 3.66 3.47 -6.64
N LYS A 89 3.55 4.67 -6.06
CA LYS A 89 4.64 5.65 -5.99
C LYS A 89 5.87 5.12 -5.23
N LYS A 90 5.67 4.36 -4.17
CA LYS A 90 6.76 3.85 -3.33
C LYS A 90 7.44 2.62 -3.92
N LEU A 91 6.70 1.76 -4.62
CA LEU A 91 7.22 0.53 -5.20
C LEU A 91 7.84 0.74 -6.59
N LYS A 92 7.28 1.65 -7.40
CA LYS A 92 7.72 1.91 -8.79
C LYS A 92 9.21 2.20 -8.98
N PRO A 93 9.88 2.96 -8.11
CA PRO A 93 11.32 3.17 -8.21
C PRO A 93 12.16 1.91 -7.96
N LYS A 94 11.60 0.92 -7.26
CA LYS A 94 12.28 -0.26 -6.75
C LYS A 94 12.04 -1.52 -7.58
N MET A 95 10.85 -1.63 -8.21
CA MET A 95 10.44 -2.78 -9.02
C MET A 95 9.34 -2.41 -10.01
N SER A 96 9.06 -3.29 -10.95
CA SER A 96 7.91 -3.10 -11.85
C SER A 96 6.60 -3.29 -11.08
N VAL A 97 5.60 -2.46 -11.34
CA VAL A 97 4.31 -2.50 -10.61
C VAL A 97 3.15 -2.69 -11.57
N VAL A 98 2.21 -3.56 -11.20
CA VAL A 98 0.88 -3.68 -11.80
C VAL A 98 -0.12 -3.14 -10.80
N ASP A 99 -0.85 -2.10 -11.20
CA ASP A 99 -1.92 -1.49 -10.43
C ASP A 99 -3.27 -1.90 -11.01
N LEU A 100 -4.08 -2.64 -10.24
CA LEU A 100 -5.41 -3.08 -10.70
C LEU A 100 -6.45 -1.95 -10.70
N LEU A 101 -6.14 -0.77 -10.17
CA LEU A 101 -7.03 0.41 -10.22
C LEU A 101 -6.70 1.36 -11.37
N GLU A 102 -5.56 1.20 -12.07
CA GLU A 102 -5.14 2.06 -13.18
C GLU A 102 -6.12 2.01 -14.35
N ASP A 103 -6.61 0.80 -14.72
CA ASP A 103 -7.64 0.61 -15.76
C ASP A 103 -8.71 -0.35 -15.27
N THR A 104 -9.66 0.19 -14.51
CA THR A 104 -10.75 -0.61 -13.92
C THR A 104 -11.68 -1.22 -14.95
N THR A 105 -11.70 -0.74 -16.19
CA THR A 105 -12.53 -1.34 -17.25
C THR A 105 -12.01 -2.72 -17.63
N LYS A 106 -10.68 -2.90 -17.66
CA LYS A 106 -10.04 -4.17 -17.99
C LYS A 106 -9.86 -5.10 -16.79
N THR A 107 -9.64 -4.53 -15.60
CA THR A 107 -9.25 -5.28 -14.40
C THR A 107 -10.39 -5.60 -13.45
N LYS A 108 -11.59 -4.99 -13.63
CA LYS A 108 -12.74 -5.15 -12.74
C LYS A 108 -13.13 -6.61 -12.52
N LYS A 109 -13.10 -7.42 -13.58
CA LYS A 109 -13.43 -8.85 -13.50
C LYS A 109 -12.37 -9.59 -12.67
N ASP A 110 -11.09 -9.36 -12.97
CA ASP A 110 -9.99 -10.01 -12.24
C ASP A 110 -10.02 -9.66 -10.76
N LEU A 111 -10.30 -8.39 -10.44
CA LEU A 111 -10.40 -7.94 -9.06
C LEU A 111 -11.57 -8.61 -8.32
N ALA A 112 -12.72 -8.79 -8.98
CA ALA A 112 -13.85 -9.51 -8.41
C ALA A 112 -13.51 -11.00 -8.19
N ASP A 113 -12.86 -11.65 -9.16
CA ASP A 113 -12.42 -13.04 -9.08
C ASP A 113 -11.38 -13.19 -7.93
N ILE A 114 -10.43 -12.25 -7.79
CA ILE A 114 -9.46 -12.25 -6.68
C ILE A 114 -10.19 -12.27 -5.34
N TYR A 115 -11.13 -11.34 -5.12
CA TYR A 115 -11.85 -11.27 -3.85
C TYR A 115 -12.70 -12.52 -3.55
N GLN A 116 -13.25 -13.15 -4.57
CA GLN A 116 -13.99 -14.41 -4.42
C GLN A 116 -13.10 -15.56 -3.92
N TYR A 117 -11.84 -15.59 -4.35
CA TYR A 117 -10.86 -16.62 -3.99
C TYR A 117 -10.04 -16.28 -2.74
N LEU A 118 -10.33 -15.16 -2.07
CA LEU A 118 -9.74 -14.83 -0.78
C LEU A 118 -10.63 -15.27 0.38
N SER A 119 -10.00 -15.62 1.47
CA SER A 119 -10.60 -15.66 2.82
C SER A 119 -9.74 -14.81 3.75
N TYR A 120 -10.35 -14.30 4.80
CA TYR A 120 -9.67 -13.48 5.78
C TYR A 120 -9.68 -14.17 7.13
N GLN A 121 -8.56 -14.11 7.84
CA GLN A 121 -8.39 -14.68 9.16
C GLN A 121 -7.76 -13.66 10.10
N TYR A 122 -8.29 -13.52 11.30
CA TYR A 122 -7.67 -12.73 12.35
C TYR A 122 -6.56 -13.56 13.00
N LEU A 123 -5.32 -13.14 12.78
CA LEU A 123 -4.14 -13.83 13.28
C LEU A 123 -3.32 -12.88 14.16
N LYS A 124 -2.47 -13.43 15.02
CA LYS A 124 -1.48 -12.66 15.78
C LYS A 124 -0.53 -11.93 14.83
N VAL A 125 -0.22 -10.67 15.14
CA VAL A 125 0.73 -9.88 14.36
C VAL A 125 2.12 -10.51 14.48
N PRO A 126 2.76 -10.87 13.36
CA PRO A 126 4.07 -11.50 13.38
C PRO A 126 5.18 -10.49 13.73
N ASP A 127 6.24 -10.98 14.34
CA ASP A 127 7.46 -10.21 14.54
C ASP A 127 8.10 -9.85 13.19
N GLN A 128 8.23 -8.56 12.91
CA GLN A 128 8.78 -8.06 11.65
C GLN A 128 10.31 -8.13 11.56
N ASN A 129 11.00 -8.31 12.68
CA ASN A 129 12.45 -8.50 12.70
C ASN A 129 12.85 -9.96 12.45
N ASN A 130 11.97 -10.89 12.84
CA ASN A 130 12.14 -12.34 12.72
C ASN A 130 10.92 -12.95 12.06
N TYR A 131 10.58 -12.47 10.88
CA TYR A 131 9.33 -12.80 10.24
C TYR A 131 9.16 -14.31 10.02
N LYS A 132 8.03 -14.82 10.48
CA LYS A 132 7.50 -16.15 10.17
C LYS A 132 6.03 -16.01 9.80
N PRO A 133 5.55 -16.70 8.75
CA PRO A 133 4.14 -16.68 8.40
C PRO A 133 3.28 -17.06 9.61
N PRO A 134 2.27 -16.24 9.97
CA PRO A 134 1.43 -16.51 11.13
C PRO A 134 0.55 -17.74 10.89
N VAL A 135 0.41 -18.54 11.91
CA VAL A 135 -0.49 -19.71 11.93
C VAL A 135 -1.72 -19.42 12.79
N LYS A 136 -2.83 -20.05 12.46
CA LYS A 136 -4.01 -19.98 13.31
C LYS A 136 -3.71 -20.72 14.61
N GLU A 137 -3.68 -19.97 15.70
CA GLU A 137 -3.60 -20.58 17.04
C GLU A 137 -4.86 -21.43 17.25
N LYS A 138 -4.68 -22.64 17.77
CA LYS A 138 -5.79 -23.40 18.31
C LYS A 138 -6.28 -22.65 19.54
N ASP A 139 -7.57 -22.34 19.58
CA ASP A 139 -8.18 -21.80 20.80
C ASP A 139 -7.94 -22.81 21.92
N GLU A 140 -6.88 -22.62 22.71
CA GLU A 140 -6.64 -23.43 23.91
C GLU A 140 -7.66 -23.00 24.95
N LYS A 141 -8.78 -23.71 24.93
CA LYS A 141 -9.75 -23.65 26.02
C LYS A 141 -9.12 -24.35 27.22
N THR A 142 -8.36 -23.61 28.00
CA THR A 142 -7.73 -24.13 29.20
C THR A 142 -8.76 -24.14 30.32
N ILE A 143 -9.15 -25.34 30.79
CA ILE A 143 -9.97 -25.47 32.01
C ILE A 143 -9.01 -25.37 33.18
N LYS A 144 -8.97 -24.23 33.85
CA LYS A 144 -8.29 -24.05 35.14
C LYS A 144 -9.35 -24.04 36.25
N ASN A 145 -9.21 -24.95 37.22
CA ASN A 145 -10.10 -25.08 38.39
C ASN A 145 -11.60 -25.24 38.02
N GLY A 146 -11.93 -25.99 36.97
CA GLY A 146 -13.32 -26.24 36.58
C GLY A 146 -14.01 -25.04 35.88
N GLN A 147 -13.34 -23.93 35.69
CA GLN A 147 -13.84 -22.78 34.94
C GLN A 147 -13.15 -22.70 33.57
N LEU A 148 -13.95 -22.41 32.54
CA LEU A 148 -13.44 -22.13 31.20
C LEU A 148 -12.75 -20.78 31.24
N VAL A 149 -11.42 -20.76 31.35
CA VAL A 149 -10.62 -19.55 31.23
C VAL A 149 -10.38 -19.32 29.73
N VAL A 150 -11.14 -18.41 29.16
CA VAL A 150 -10.77 -17.82 27.87
C VAL A 150 -9.66 -16.81 28.21
N GLU A 151 -8.41 -17.19 28.04
CA GLU A 151 -7.33 -16.20 28.07
C GLU A 151 -7.61 -15.24 26.94
N SER A 152 -8.06 -14.03 27.29
CA SER A 152 -8.14 -12.91 26.35
C SER A 152 -6.70 -12.57 25.98
N ASN A 153 -6.23 -13.17 24.88
CA ASN A 153 -4.91 -12.93 24.37
C ASN A 153 -4.85 -11.43 23.99
N SER A 154 -4.17 -10.63 24.80
CA SER A 154 -3.99 -9.19 24.61
C SER A 154 -3.11 -8.87 23.39
N ASP A 155 -2.64 -9.90 22.69
CA ASP A 155 -1.79 -9.76 21.53
C ASP A 155 -2.50 -9.05 20.39
N ALA A 156 -1.83 -8.10 19.79
CA ALA A 156 -2.32 -7.40 18.61
C ALA A 156 -2.61 -8.39 17.48
N ARG A 157 -3.81 -8.31 16.91
CA ARG A 157 -4.25 -9.18 15.82
C ARG A 157 -4.45 -8.37 14.54
N PHE A 158 -4.30 -9.03 13.40
CA PHE A 158 -4.49 -8.42 12.10
C PHE A 158 -5.30 -9.30 11.16
N MET A 159 -5.96 -8.67 10.21
CA MET A 159 -6.66 -9.36 9.14
C MET A 159 -5.63 -9.85 8.11
N ASN A 160 -5.44 -11.18 8.05
CA ASN A 160 -4.57 -11.82 7.07
C ASN A 160 -5.41 -12.38 5.92
N ALA A 161 -5.01 -12.10 4.68
CA ALA A 161 -5.62 -12.70 3.50
C ALA A 161 -5.05 -14.10 3.27
N LYS A 162 -5.94 -15.09 3.08
CA LYS A 162 -5.58 -16.47 2.73
C LYS A 162 -6.18 -16.83 1.38
N LEU A 163 -5.38 -17.48 0.55
CA LEU A 163 -5.80 -17.97 -0.76
C LEU A 163 -6.66 -19.24 -0.58
N LYS A 164 -7.93 -19.19 -1.00
CA LYS A 164 -8.81 -20.38 -1.05
C LYS A 164 -8.45 -21.29 -2.22
N ASN A 165 -7.87 -20.71 -3.26
CA ASN A 165 -7.47 -21.41 -4.46
C ASN A 165 -5.99 -21.16 -4.75
N ALA A 166 -5.19 -22.20 -4.69
CA ALA A 166 -3.75 -22.14 -4.96
C ALA A 166 -3.41 -21.75 -6.42
N THR A 167 -4.36 -21.88 -7.35
CA THR A 167 -4.13 -21.54 -8.76
C THR A 167 -4.33 -20.06 -9.05
N LEU A 168 -4.89 -19.27 -8.12
CA LEU A 168 -5.15 -17.85 -8.31
C LEU A 168 -3.88 -17.08 -8.67
N VAL A 169 -2.84 -17.23 -7.85
CA VAL A 169 -1.58 -16.48 -8.02
C VAL A 169 -0.84 -16.89 -9.29
N PRO A 170 -0.69 -18.19 -9.61
CA PRO A 170 -0.15 -18.63 -10.90
C PRO A 170 -0.92 -18.10 -12.11
N TYR A 171 -2.26 -18.09 -12.04
CA TYR A 171 -3.09 -17.52 -13.11
C TYR A 171 -2.79 -16.02 -13.32
N LEU A 172 -2.77 -15.23 -12.23
CA LEU A 172 -2.45 -13.80 -12.29
C LEU A 172 -1.02 -13.59 -12.80
N GLY A 173 -0.08 -14.42 -12.38
CA GLY A 173 1.30 -14.39 -12.84
C GLY A 173 1.44 -14.64 -14.34
N ALA A 174 0.73 -15.62 -14.87
CA ALA A 174 0.70 -15.87 -16.29
C ALA A 174 0.10 -14.71 -17.09
N LYS A 175 -0.97 -14.11 -16.59
CA LYS A 175 -1.70 -13.01 -17.25
C LYS A 175 -0.92 -11.70 -17.23
N TYR A 176 -0.42 -11.29 -16.05
CA TYR A 176 0.17 -9.97 -15.81
C TYR A 176 1.70 -9.98 -15.77
N LYS A 177 2.31 -11.18 -15.88
CA LYS A 177 3.76 -11.36 -15.74
C LYS A 177 4.30 -10.84 -14.42
N THR A 178 3.58 -11.13 -13.32
CA THR A 178 3.92 -10.74 -11.95
C THR A 178 4.42 -11.96 -11.17
N ASP A 179 5.31 -11.73 -10.24
CA ASP A 179 5.89 -12.74 -9.34
C ASP A 179 5.69 -12.43 -7.86
N LEU A 180 5.19 -11.22 -7.55
CA LEU A 180 4.85 -10.77 -6.21
C LEU A 180 3.43 -10.18 -6.18
N TYR A 181 2.75 -10.35 -5.04
CA TYR A 181 1.35 -9.94 -4.84
C TYR A 181 1.21 -9.30 -3.47
N LEU A 182 0.96 -7.98 -3.45
CA LEU A 182 0.63 -7.23 -2.25
C LEU A 182 -0.88 -7.14 -2.11
N PHE A 183 -1.44 -7.87 -1.15
CA PHE A 183 -2.84 -7.76 -0.76
C PHE A 183 -2.96 -6.71 0.34
N ILE A 184 -3.70 -5.65 0.08
CA ILE A 184 -4.14 -4.70 1.09
C ILE A 184 -5.43 -5.27 1.66
N ASN A 185 -5.38 -5.76 2.92
CA ASN A 185 -6.47 -6.55 3.48
C ASN A 185 -7.55 -5.69 4.12
N GLU A 186 -7.15 -4.70 4.91
CA GLU A 186 -8.04 -3.84 5.68
C GLU A 186 -7.37 -2.51 5.97
N LEU A 187 -8.15 -1.44 5.99
CA LEU A 187 -7.70 -0.10 6.40
C LEU A 187 -8.60 0.40 7.51
N ASP A 188 -8.02 0.60 8.70
CA ASP A 188 -8.69 1.14 9.88
C ASP A 188 -8.21 2.56 10.16
N ILE A 189 -9.16 3.47 10.38
CA ILE A 189 -8.88 4.81 10.90
C ILE A 189 -9.61 4.96 12.22
N LYS A 190 -8.88 4.81 13.33
CA LYS A 190 -9.43 4.77 14.68
C LYS A 190 -9.26 6.11 15.39
N ALA A 191 -10.30 6.58 16.03
CA ALA A 191 -10.21 7.64 17.02
C ALA A 191 -9.78 7.02 18.36
N LEU A 192 -8.57 7.31 18.80
CA LEU A 192 -8.14 6.89 20.14
C LEU A 192 -8.71 7.87 21.14
N ASN A 193 -9.75 7.47 21.85
CA ASN A 193 -10.27 8.22 22.98
C ASN A 193 -9.21 8.16 24.09
N GLY A 194 -8.59 9.30 24.38
CA GLY A 194 -7.80 9.42 25.61
C GLY A 194 -8.71 9.13 26.80
N SER A 195 -8.18 8.48 27.83
CA SER A 195 -8.92 8.33 29.09
C SER A 195 -9.44 9.69 29.55
N PRO A 196 -10.73 9.80 29.98
CA PRO A 196 -11.27 11.07 30.48
C PRO A 196 -10.47 11.64 31.67
N ALA A 197 -9.62 10.83 32.31
CA ALA A 197 -8.74 11.24 33.41
C ALA A 197 -7.46 11.94 32.94
N ASP A 198 -7.14 11.92 31.65
CA ASP A 198 -5.90 12.45 31.10
C ASP A 198 -6.17 13.76 30.37
N LEU A 199 -6.39 14.84 31.13
CA LEU A 199 -6.66 16.20 30.62
C LEU A 199 -5.53 16.76 29.71
N ASN A 200 -4.37 16.12 29.69
CA ASN A 200 -3.21 16.47 28.87
C ASN A 200 -2.97 15.49 27.69
N SER A 201 -3.78 14.44 27.54
CA SER A 201 -3.64 13.56 26.39
C SER A 201 -4.17 14.29 25.15
N THR A 202 -3.26 14.70 24.29
CA THR A 202 -3.61 15.01 22.91
C THR A 202 -4.27 13.78 22.32
N SER A 203 -5.61 13.80 22.19
CA SER A 203 -6.33 12.69 21.57
C SER A 203 -5.74 12.46 20.18
N THR A 204 -5.09 11.34 20.02
CA THR A 204 -4.46 10.94 18.75
C THR A 204 -5.39 9.95 18.07
N ARG A 205 -5.43 10.01 16.75
CA ARG A 205 -6.04 8.99 15.90
C ARG A 205 -4.93 8.07 15.42
N LYS A 206 -5.30 6.86 15.04
CA LYS A 206 -4.35 5.90 14.46
C LYS A 206 -4.89 5.39 13.14
N ILE A 207 -4.04 5.33 12.14
CA ILE A 207 -4.32 4.62 10.89
C ILE A 207 -3.57 3.30 10.96
N VAL A 208 -4.30 2.18 10.76
CA VAL A 208 -3.78 0.83 10.78
C VAL A 208 -4.08 0.18 9.43
N LEU A 209 -3.05 -0.25 8.76
CA LEU A 209 -3.13 -0.96 7.50
C LEU A 209 -2.77 -2.43 7.73
N HIS A 210 -3.66 -3.34 7.32
CA HIS A 210 -3.44 -4.78 7.34
C HIS A 210 -3.06 -5.25 5.94
N TYR A 211 -2.00 -6.04 5.82
CA TYR A 211 -1.52 -6.48 4.52
C TYR A 211 -0.95 -7.90 4.54
N THR A 212 -0.87 -8.52 3.36
CA THR A 212 -0.22 -9.81 3.14
C THR A 212 0.51 -9.81 1.80
N VAL A 213 1.71 -10.38 1.74
CA VAL A 213 2.53 -10.47 0.54
C VAL A 213 2.79 -11.93 0.18
N TYR A 214 2.43 -12.29 -1.04
CA TYR A 214 2.67 -13.62 -1.61
C TYR A 214 3.65 -13.58 -2.78
N THR A 215 4.35 -14.68 -2.97
CA THR A 215 5.12 -14.97 -4.19
C THR A 215 4.26 -15.73 -5.19
N LEU A 216 4.77 -15.95 -6.40
CA LEU A 216 4.09 -16.67 -7.48
C LEU A 216 3.72 -18.12 -7.12
N ASP A 217 4.50 -18.77 -6.26
CA ASP A 217 4.26 -20.12 -5.73
C ASP A 217 3.31 -20.14 -4.50
N ALA A 218 2.54 -19.06 -4.31
CA ALA A 218 1.60 -18.90 -3.21
C ALA A 218 2.23 -18.96 -1.80
N LYS A 219 3.53 -18.69 -1.69
CA LYS A 219 4.22 -18.61 -0.41
C LYS A 219 4.05 -17.21 0.18
N GLU A 220 3.55 -17.13 1.41
CA GLU A 220 3.51 -15.88 2.17
C GLU A 220 4.93 -15.51 2.63
N ILE A 221 5.42 -14.35 2.21
CA ILE A 221 6.77 -13.87 2.52
C ILE A 221 6.81 -12.74 3.53
N ASN A 222 5.70 -12.00 3.66
CA ASN A 222 5.52 -10.99 4.70
C ASN A 222 4.04 -10.69 4.90
N SER A 223 3.65 -10.36 6.12
CA SER A 223 2.29 -9.91 6.46
C SER A 223 2.30 -9.20 7.81
N GLY A 224 1.21 -8.53 8.15
CA GLY A 224 1.03 -7.88 9.43
C GLY A 224 0.31 -6.55 9.33
N ILE A 225 0.67 -5.63 10.23
CA ILE A 225 0.16 -4.27 10.25
C ILE A 225 1.25 -3.25 9.99
N ALA A 226 0.88 -2.15 9.34
CA ALA A 226 1.64 -0.90 9.37
C ALA A 226 0.77 0.17 10.04
N GLU A 227 1.34 0.97 10.93
CA GLU A 227 0.59 1.94 11.72
C GLU A 227 1.24 3.31 11.65
N VAL A 228 0.41 4.36 11.65
CA VAL A 228 0.84 5.75 11.79
C VAL A 228 -0.15 6.52 12.66
N ASN A 229 0.36 7.46 13.44
CA ASN A 229 -0.49 8.36 14.22
C ASN A 229 -1.00 9.48 13.32
N LEU A 230 -2.29 9.80 13.45
CA LEU A 230 -2.98 10.84 12.71
C LEU A 230 -3.46 11.93 13.69
N PRO A 231 -2.99 13.18 13.58
CA PRO A 231 -3.48 14.27 14.42
C PRO A 231 -4.99 14.47 14.27
N THR A 232 -5.68 14.82 15.38
CA THR A 232 -7.14 14.95 15.40
C THR A 232 -7.69 16.08 14.54
N ASN A 233 -6.87 17.08 14.22
CA ASN A 233 -7.22 18.20 13.36
C ASN A 233 -7.00 17.93 11.86
N VAL A 234 -6.61 16.70 11.48
CA VAL A 234 -6.39 16.33 10.08
C VAL A 234 -7.58 15.53 9.57
N ASN A 235 -8.46 16.20 8.81
CA ASN A 235 -9.62 15.58 8.18
C ASN A 235 -9.59 15.70 6.65
N ASN A 236 -8.63 16.42 6.09
CA ASN A 236 -8.51 16.57 4.64
C ASN A 236 -7.96 15.29 4.01
N PRO A 237 -8.69 14.62 3.09
CA PRO A 237 -8.27 13.37 2.46
C PRO A 237 -6.94 13.48 1.74
N SER A 238 -6.68 14.58 1.03
CA SER A 238 -5.41 14.77 0.32
C SER A 238 -4.22 14.81 1.28
N LYS A 239 -4.38 15.43 2.46
CA LYS A 239 -3.34 15.45 3.49
C LYS A 239 -3.15 14.07 4.12
N ILE A 240 -4.24 13.34 4.39
CA ILE A 240 -4.17 11.96 4.89
C ILE A 240 -3.41 11.08 3.91
N ILE A 241 -3.76 11.13 2.63
CA ILE A 241 -3.15 10.33 1.57
C ILE A 241 -1.68 10.69 1.39
N ASN A 242 -1.38 11.96 1.17
CA ASN A 242 -0.03 12.37 0.76
C ASN A 242 0.99 12.32 1.90
N THR A 243 0.54 12.33 3.16
CA THR A 243 1.44 12.30 4.31
C THR A 243 1.42 10.94 5.00
N TYR A 244 0.24 10.47 5.40
CA TYR A 244 0.13 9.31 6.29
C TYR A 244 0.06 7.99 5.52
N PHE A 245 -0.66 7.93 4.39
CA PHE A 245 -0.63 6.74 3.55
C PHE A 245 0.73 6.56 2.87
N ALA A 246 1.43 7.66 2.54
CA ALA A 246 2.80 7.59 2.05
C ALA A 246 3.76 6.95 3.07
N GLN A 247 3.57 7.22 4.37
CA GLN A 247 4.35 6.58 5.44
C GLN A 247 4.01 5.10 5.58
N LEU A 248 2.71 4.73 5.53
CA LEU A 248 2.29 3.32 5.55
C LEU A 248 2.87 2.55 4.37
N ALA A 249 2.80 3.11 3.18
CA ALA A 249 3.36 2.50 1.98
C ALA A 249 4.88 2.33 2.07
N ASP A 250 5.59 3.28 2.67
CA ASP A 250 7.03 3.21 2.88
C ASP A 250 7.43 2.09 3.86
N ILE A 251 6.71 1.97 4.97
CA ILE A 251 6.90 0.89 5.95
C ILE A 251 6.75 -0.48 5.28
N VAL A 252 5.66 -0.68 4.52
CA VAL A 252 5.39 -1.96 3.87
C VAL A 252 6.37 -2.24 2.75
N ALA A 253 6.70 -1.25 1.91
CA ALA A 253 7.69 -1.39 0.84
C ALA A 253 9.07 -1.80 1.39
N THR A 254 9.50 -1.20 2.49
CA THR A 254 10.76 -1.56 3.18
C THR A 254 10.73 -2.99 3.69
N ARG A 255 9.61 -3.48 4.23
CA ARG A 255 9.46 -4.86 4.70
C ARG A 255 9.49 -5.85 3.53
N ILE A 256 8.85 -5.52 2.40
CA ILE A 256 8.90 -6.33 1.17
C ILE A 256 10.35 -6.49 0.71
N GLU A 257 11.11 -5.39 0.64
CA GLU A 257 12.53 -5.45 0.23
C GLU A 257 13.36 -6.34 1.15
N LYS A 258 13.22 -6.17 2.46
CA LYS A 258 13.89 -7.03 3.42
C LYS A 258 13.56 -8.51 3.22
N ALA A 259 12.28 -8.84 2.98
CA ALA A 259 11.85 -10.22 2.77
C ALA A 259 12.42 -10.85 1.48
N LEU A 260 12.77 -10.03 0.48
CA LEU A 260 13.38 -10.50 -0.76
C LEU A 260 14.90 -10.72 -0.65
N VAL A 261 15.57 -10.07 0.30
CA VAL A 261 17.03 -10.20 0.52
C VAL A 261 17.39 -11.41 1.40
N VAL A 262 16.48 -11.85 2.26
CA VAL A 262 16.71 -12.93 3.25
C VAL A 262 16.57 -14.34 2.63
N LYS A 263 16.70 -14.49 1.33
CA LYS A 263 16.70 -15.82 0.65
C LYS A 263 18.06 -16.46 0.60
#